data_f47d8fc27a309187e04ba6b2942ef1ad
#
_entry.id   f47d8fc27a309187e04ba6b2942ef1ad
#
_cell.length_a   1.000
_cell.length_b   1.000
_cell.length_c   1.000
_cell.angle_alpha   90.00
_cell.angle_beta   90.00
_cell.angle_gamma   90.00
#
_symmetry.space_group_name_H-M   'P 1'
#
loop_
_entity.id
_entity.type
_entity.pdbx_description
1 polymer ?
#
loop_
_entity_poly.entity_id
_entity_poly.type
_entity_poly.pdbx_seq_one_letter_code
_entity_poly.pdbx_strand_id
1 'polypeptide(L)'
;MNAFGELIARDAVRIERLLPGPIGRVWDYFVDADKRRLWIGGGVIEPFAGGRVEISVDNASLADKTDPPPPKYAGNHGKGSIAGQVVACEPPHLLVYLWEHGSGEPSEVRIELEERGGKVLLTLTHERLPTRDWLLSVSAGWHTHLDILAALLVGEIPQSFWRTMTGLESDYDKRIPSW
;
A
#
# COMPACT_ATOMS: atom_id res chain seq x y z
N MET A 1 18.75 -3.32 2.03
CA MET A 1 17.32 -3.31 1.67
C MET A 1 17.17 -2.41 0.46
N ASN A 2 16.48 -2.84 -0.57
CA ASN A 2 16.25 -2.02 -1.77
C ASN A 2 15.15 -1.00 -1.44
N ALA A 3 15.34 0.28 -1.78
CA ALA A 3 14.31 1.30 -1.58
C ALA A 3 13.08 1.05 -2.47
N PHE A 4 13.30 0.47 -3.67
CA PHE A 4 12.25 0.13 -4.62
C PHE A 4 11.68 -1.26 -4.37
N GLY A 5 10.42 -1.45 -4.78
CA GLY A 5 9.82 -2.76 -4.89
C GLY A 5 10.53 -3.61 -5.94
N GLU A 6 10.55 -4.90 -5.71
CA GLU A 6 11.15 -5.91 -6.57
C GLU A 6 10.04 -6.70 -7.27
N LEU A 7 10.17 -6.90 -8.58
CA LEU A 7 9.32 -7.84 -9.31
C LEU A 7 9.70 -9.27 -8.92
N ILE A 8 8.78 -9.99 -8.31
CA ILE A 8 8.97 -11.41 -7.96
C ILE A 8 8.31 -12.35 -8.97
N ALA A 9 7.37 -11.82 -9.78
CA ALA A 9 6.76 -12.45 -10.92
C ALA A 9 6.31 -11.39 -11.93
N ARG A 10 5.81 -11.80 -13.09
CA ARG A 10 5.33 -10.86 -14.12
C ARG A 10 4.17 -9.98 -13.64
N ASP A 11 3.39 -10.48 -12.71
CA ASP A 11 2.17 -9.89 -12.18
C ASP A 11 2.24 -9.61 -10.67
N ALA A 12 3.47 -9.60 -10.11
CA ALA A 12 3.65 -9.48 -8.67
C ALA A 12 4.84 -8.59 -8.28
N VAL A 13 4.61 -7.73 -7.30
CA VAL A 13 5.62 -6.86 -6.68
C VAL A 13 5.74 -7.14 -5.20
N ARG A 14 6.97 -7.11 -4.68
CA ARG A 14 7.28 -7.16 -3.25
C ARG A 14 8.04 -5.91 -2.83
N ILE A 15 7.62 -5.30 -1.72
CA ILE A 15 8.26 -4.13 -1.14
C ILE A 15 8.59 -4.41 0.31
N GLU A 16 9.82 -4.11 0.72
CA GLU A 16 10.27 -4.25 2.10
C GLU A 16 10.56 -2.90 2.74
N ARG A 17 10.21 -2.75 4.03
CA ARG A 17 10.54 -1.59 4.84
C ARG A 17 10.98 -2.01 6.24
N LEU A 18 12.04 -1.40 6.76
CA LEU A 18 12.45 -1.59 8.14
C LEU A 18 11.91 -0.42 8.97
N LEU A 19 10.82 -0.67 9.69
CA LEU A 19 10.05 0.32 10.43
C LEU A 19 10.44 0.34 11.92
N PRO A 20 10.23 1.45 12.66
CA PRO A 20 10.43 1.47 14.11
C PRO A 20 9.35 0.63 14.79
N GLY A 21 9.77 -0.21 15.74
CA GLY A 21 8.87 -1.02 16.58
C GLY A 21 8.10 -0.22 17.63
N PRO A 22 7.34 -0.90 18.48
CA PRO A 22 7.12 -2.35 18.51
C PRO A 22 6.16 -2.84 17.44
N ILE A 23 6.14 -4.16 17.18
CA ILE A 23 5.34 -4.79 16.10
C ILE A 23 3.83 -4.52 16.26
N GLY A 24 3.28 -4.55 17.47
CA GLY A 24 1.87 -4.24 17.71
C GLY A 24 1.49 -2.81 17.29
N ARG A 25 2.38 -1.82 17.48
CA ARG A 25 2.16 -0.46 17.00
C ARG A 25 2.11 -0.40 15.48
N VAL A 26 3.01 -1.11 14.80
CA VAL A 26 3.01 -1.17 13.31
C VAL A 26 1.75 -1.86 12.82
N TRP A 27 1.38 -2.99 13.43
CA TRP A 27 0.16 -3.74 13.12
C TRP A 27 -1.10 -2.88 13.18
N ASP A 28 -1.24 -2.07 14.22
CA ASP A 28 -2.37 -1.18 14.38
C ASP A 28 -2.58 -0.24 13.17
N TYR A 29 -1.51 0.21 12.50
CA TYR A 29 -1.64 1.05 11.31
C TYR A 29 -2.27 0.32 10.12
N PHE A 30 -2.33 -1.01 10.14
CA PHE A 30 -3.00 -1.79 9.10
C PHE A 30 -4.46 -2.07 9.43
N VAL A 31 -4.79 -2.34 10.68
CA VAL A 31 -6.13 -2.82 11.06
C VAL A 31 -7.02 -1.74 11.68
N ASP A 32 -6.46 -0.78 12.40
CA ASP A 32 -7.20 0.34 12.98
C ASP A 32 -7.54 1.38 11.90
N ALA A 33 -8.83 1.67 11.71
CA ALA A 33 -9.31 2.57 10.66
C ALA A 33 -8.81 4.02 10.82
N ASP A 34 -8.67 4.51 12.06
CA ASP A 34 -8.23 5.87 12.34
C ASP A 34 -6.73 6.05 12.07
N LYS A 35 -5.93 5.04 12.40
CA LYS A 35 -4.50 5.02 12.07
C LYS A 35 -4.28 4.79 10.57
N ARG A 36 -5.03 3.87 9.97
CA ARG A 36 -4.89 3.54 8.55
C ARG A 36 -5.24 4.71 7.65
N ARG A 37 -6.24 5.54 7.99
CA ARG A 37 -6.62 6.73 7.20
C ARG A 37 -5.51 7.76 7.05
N LEU A 38 -4.52 7.76 7.95
CA LEU A 38 -3.42 8.72 7.93
C LEU A 38 -2.40 8.43 6.82
N TRP A 39 -2.42 7.24 6.23
CA TRP A 39 -1.39 6.85 5.26
C TRP A 39 -1.92 6.16 3.99
N ILE A 40 -3.08 5.51 4.03
CA ILE A 40 -3.66 4.87 2.83
C ILE A 40 -5.18 5.10 2.71
N GLY A 41 -5.94 4.93 3.77
CA GLY A 41 -7.39 5.09 3.70
C GLY A 41 -8.12 4.58 4.93
N GLY A 42 -9.30 5.14 5.15
CA GLY A 42 -10.22 4.74 6.22
C GLY A 42 -11.04 3.50 5.85
N GLY A 43 -12.18 3.31 6.54
CA GLY A 43 -13.09 2.18 6.30
C GLY A 43 -12.80 0.97 7.16
N VAL A 44 -13.22 -0.21 6.73
CA VAL A 44 -13.26 -1.43 7.56
C VAL A 44 -12.26 -2.47 7.02
N ILE A 45 -11.49 -3.06 7.91
CA ILE A 45 -10.86 -4.37 7.75
C ILE A 45 -11.26 -5.19 8.99
N GLU A 46 -12.01 -6.26 8.78
CA GLU A 46 -12.33 -7.22 9.85
C GLU A 46 -11.17 -8.23 9.95
N PRO A 47 -10.35 -8.19 11.03
CA PRO A 47 -9.05 -8.87 11.03
C PRO A 47 -9.17 -10.37 11.42
N PHE A 48 -9.93 -11.13 10.63
CA PHE A 48 -10.09 -12.58 10.72
C PHE A 48 -10.37 -13.17 9.34
N ALA A 49 -10.04 -14.43 9.12
CA ALA A 49 -10.28 -15.12 7.85
C ALA A 49 -11.78 -15.12 7.51
N GLY A 50 -12.12 -14.67 6.29
CA GLY A 50 -13.50 -14.43 5.85
C GLY A 50 -14.03 -13.04 6.17
N GLY A 51 -13.30 -12.22 6.91
CA GLY A 51 -13.68 -10.86 7.26
C GLY A 51 -13.72 -9.93 6.06
N ARG A 52 -14.55 -8.90 6.14
CA ARG A 52 -14.77 -7.92 5.07
C ARG A 52 -13.62 -6.91 5.00
N VAL A 53 -13.27 -6.52 3.79
CA VAL A 53 -12.34 -5.42 3.50
C VAL A 53 -13.08 -4.35 2.70
N GLU A 54 -13.13 -3.14 3.25
CA GLU A 54 -13.61 -1.93 2.56
C GLU A 54 -12.71 -0.77 2.96
N ILE A 55 -11.81 -0.36 2.08
CA ILE A 55 -10.90 0.76 2.33
C ILE A 55 -11.30 1.92 1.43
N SER A 56 -11.67 3.05 2.01
CA SER A 56 -11.93 4.30 1.30
C SER A 56 -10.63 5.08 1.16
N VAL A 57 -10.10 5.12 -0.05
CA VAL A 57 -8.87 5.83 -0.38
C VAL A 57 -9.20 7.27 -0.76
N ASP A 58 -8.46 8.23 -0.19
CA ASP A 58 -8.51 9.65 -0.57
C ASP A 58 -7.09 10.22 -0.60
N ASN A 59 -6.42 9.98 -1.70
CA ASN A 59 -5.02 10.41 -1.88
C ASN A 59 -4.87 11.95 -1.89
N ALA A 60 -5.95 12.67 -2.21
CA ALA A 60 -5.94 14.14 -2.13
C ALA A 60 -5.82 14.64 -0.69
N SER A 61 -6.29 13.87 0.30
CA SER A 61 -6.14 14.20 1.71
C SER A 61 -4.71 13.99 2.24
N LEU A 62 -3.91 13.20 1.53
CA LEU A 62 -2.50 12.90 1.81
C LEU A 62 -1.54 13.81 1.02
N ALA A 63 -2.08 14.64 0.13
CA ALA A 63 -1.32 15.55 -0.72
C ALA A 63 -1.31 16.98 -0.15
N ASP A 64 -0.29 17.74 -0.49
CA ASP A 64 -0.31 19.18 -0.31
C ASP A 64 -1.40 19.78 -1.22
N LYS A 65 -2.13 20.80 -0.73
CA LYS A 65 -3.18 21.48 -1.51
C LYS A 65 -2.66 22.13 -2.79
N THR A 66 -1.38 22.40 -2.87
CA THR A 66 -0.72 22.97 -4.05
C THR A 66 -0.22 21.92 -5.05
N ASP A 67 -0.44 20.64 -4.76
CA ASP A 67 0.07 19.50 -5.52
C ASP A 67 -1.13 18.70 -6.10
N PRO A 68 -1.68 19.12 -7.24
CA PRO A 68 -2.86 18.50 -7.83
C PRO A 68 -2.55 17.09 -8.36
N PRO A 69 -3.55 16.21 -8.45
CA PRO A 69 -3.37 14.91 -9.07
C PRO A 69 -2.94 15.07 -10.54
N PRO A 70 -2.02 14.24 -11.03
CA PRO A 70 -1.67 14.22 -12.44
C PRO A 70 -2.90 13.84 -13.29
N PRO A 71 -2.91 14.18 -14.61
CA PRO A 71 -4.06 13.96 -15.49
C PRO A 71 -4.66 12.56 -15.45
N LYS A 72 -3.82 11.53 -15.31
CA LYS A 72 -4.22 10.12 -15.18
C LYS A 72 -5.16 9.86 -14.00
N TYR A 73 -5.03 10.62 -12.92
CA TYR A 73 -5.79 10.47 -11.68
C TYR A 73 -6.76 11.62 -11.40
N ALA A 74 -6.87 12.60 -12.30
CA ALA A 74 -7.68 13.80 -12.09
C ALA A 74 -9.19 13.51 -12.09
N GLY A 75 -9.64 12.48 -12.83
CA GLY A 75 -11.06 12.18 -13.02
C GLY A 75 -11.83 11.81 -11.76
N ASN A 76 -11.16 11.17 -10.79
CA ASN A 76 -11.71 10.81 -9.48
C ASN A 76 -11.09 11.60 -8.33
N HIS A 77 -10.27 12.61 -8.62
CA HIS A 77 -9.51 13.40 -7.64
C HIS A 77 -8.64 12.56 -6.69
N GLY A 78 -8.16 11.38 -7.15
CA GLY A 78 -7.40 10.46 -6.32
C GLY A 78 -8.23 9.72 -5.27
N LYS A 79 -9.55 9.73 -5.40
CA LYS A 79 -10.45 8.96 -4.55
C LYS A 79 -10.74 7.60 -5.16
N GLY A 80 -10.90 6.61 -4.30
CA GLY A 80 -11.22 5.27 -4.70
C GLY A 80 -11.69 4.42 -3.53
N SER A 81 -12.05 3.21 -3.83
CA SER A 81 -12.37 2.21 -2.81
C SER A 81 -11.70 0.89 -3.17
N ILE A 82 -11.27 0.18 -2.14
CA ILE A 82 -10.80 -1.20 -2.22
C ILE A 82 -11.86 -2.02 -1.51
N ALA A 83 -12.45 -2.98 -2.22
CA ALA A 83 -13.34 -3.98 -1.66
C ALA A 83 -12.67 -5.34 -1.72
N GLY A 84 -13.00 -6.24 -0.80
CA GLY A 84 -12.47 -7.58 -0.79
C GLY A 84 -12.76 -8.33 0.50
N GLN A 85 -12.00 -9.41 0.69
CA GLN A 85 -12.15 -10.29 1.84
C GLN A 85 -10.79 -10.67 2.41
N VAL A 86 -10.70 -10.76 3.73
CA VAL A 86 -9.51 -11.29 4.41
C VAL A 86 -9.40 -12.79 4.15
N VAL A 87 -8.26 -13.22 3.62
CA VAL A 87 -7.94 -14.63 3.38
C VAL A 87 -7.30 -15.27 4.60
N ALA A 88 -6.35 -14.56 5.22
CA ALA A 88 -5.65 -15.00 6.42
C ALA A 88 -5.33 -13.81 7.33
N CYS A 89 -5.39 -14.03 8.64
CA CYS A 89 -5.02 -13.02 9.61
C CYS A 89 -4.44 -13.71 10.85
N GLU A 90 -3.17 -13.38 11.16
CA GLU A 90 -2.43 -13.88 12.32
C GLU A 90 -1.77 -12.69 13.04
N PRO A 91 -2.53 -11.96 13.88
CA PRO A 91 -2.00 -10.78 14.55
C PRO A 91 -0.81 -11.11 15.48
N PRO A 92 0.23 -10.27 15.52
CA PRO A 92 0.46 -9.07 14.74
C PRO A 92 1.35 -9.32 13.48
N HIS A 93 1.41 -10.55 12.96
CA HIS A 93 2.43 -10.99 12.01
C HIS A 93 1.96 -11.07 10.56
N LEU A 94 0.68 -11.39 10.31
CA LEU A 94 0.19 -11.68 8.96
C LEU A 94 -1.21 -11.12 8.74
N LEU A 95 -1.38 -10.40 7.62
CA LEU A 95 -2.66 -10.02 7.06
C LEU A 95 -2.63 -10.28 5.55
N VAL A 96 -3.54 -11.12 5.06
CA VAL A 96 -3.73 -11.40 3.62
C VAL A 96 -5.15 -11.09 3.25
N TYR A 97 -5.35 -10.30 2.20
CA TYR A 97 -6.69 -10.00 1.71
C TYR A 97 -6.74 -9.90 0.18
N LEU A 98 -7.92 -10.19 -0.35
CA LEU A 98 -8.25 -9.99 -1.76
C LEU A 98 -8.56 -8.51 -2.01
N TRP A 99 -8.12 -8.03 -3.17
CA TRP A 99 -8.43 -6.71 -3.67
C TRP A 99 -9.19 -6.87 -5.00
N GLU A 100 -10.48 -6.54 -4.98
CA GLU A 100 -11.37 -6.64 -6.13
C GLU A 100 -11.13 -5.48 -7.11
N HIS A 101 -11.11 -5.80 -8.40
CA HIS A 101 -10.90 -4.86 -9.49
C HIS A 101 -12.17 -4.63 -10.35
N GLY A 102 -13.34 -4.76 -9.78
CA GLY A 102 -14.61 -4.72 -10.51
C GLY A 102 -14.92 -6.04 -11.21
N SER A 103 -14.63 -6.15 -12.49
CA SER A 103 -14.78 -7.40 -13.23
C SER A 103 -13.44 -8.10 -13.41
N GLY A 104 -13.33 -9.36 -13.02
CA GLY A 104 -12.12 -10.18 -13.13
C GLY A 104 -11.74 -10.84 -11.82
N GLU A 105 -10.68 -11.64 -11.89
CA GLU A 105 -10.12 -12.27 -10.69
C GLU A 105 -9.51 -11.20 -9.78
N PRO A 106 -9.73 -11.26 -8.46
CA PRO A 106 -9.14 -10.33 -7.52
C PRO A 106 -7.63 -10.53 -7.44
N SER A 107 -6.90 -9.44 -7.25
CA SER A 107 -5.52 -9.51 -6.81
C SER A 107 -5.43 -9.84 -5.33
N GLU A 108 -4.23 -10.16 -4.85
CA GLU A 108 -4.01 -10.48 -3.44
C GLU A 108 -2.93 -9.57 -2.86
N VAL A 109 -3.21 -9.03 -1.70
CA VAL A 109 -2.27 -8.27 -0.88
C VAL A 109 -1.89 -9.10 0.33
N ARG A 110 -0.59 -9.30 0.52
CA ARG A 110 0.00 -9.99 1.66
C ARG A 110 0.91 -9.05 2.43
N ILE A 111 0.68 -8.90 3.72
CA ILE A 111 1.44 -8.06 4.63
C ILE A 111 2.00 -8.96 5.73
N GLU A 112 3.32 -8.97 5.85
CA GLU A 112 4.05 -9.74 6.85
C GLU A 112 4.88 -8.81 7.71
N LEU A 113 4.83 -8.98 9.02
CA LEU A 113 5.61 -8.23 9.99
C LEU A 113 6.49 -9.17 10.81
N GLU A 114 7.78 -8.87 10.87
CA GLU A 114 8.77 -9.64 11.64
C GLU A 114 9.59 -8.71 12.53
N GLU A 115 9.73 -9.05 13.81
CA GLU A 115 10.61 -8.30 14.70
C GLU A 115 12.09 -8.53 14.38
N ARG A 116 12.84 -7.43 14.21
CA ARG A 116 14.27 -7.44 13.94
C ARG A 116 15.03 -6.40 14.77
N GLY A 117 15.55 -6.82 15.90
CA GLY A 117 16.42 -5.97 16.72
C GLY A 117 15.78 -4.64 17.17
N GLY A 118 14.56 -4.69 17.67
CA GLY A 118 13.80 -3.51 18.12
C GLY A 118 13.14 -2.72 16.98
N LYS A 119 13.33 -3.15 15.74
CA LYS A 119 12.62 -2.69 14.55
C LYS A 119 11.68 -3.78 14.03
N VAL A 120 10.89 -3.45 13.04
CA VAL A 120 9.95 -4.35 12.38
C VAL A 120 10.25 -4.39 10.89
N LEU A 121 10.60 -5.55 10.36
CA LEU A 121 10.61 -5.76 8.93
C LEU A 121 9.17 -5.95 8.45
N LEU A 122 8.72 -5.01 7.65
CA LEU A 122 7.50 -5.12 6.85
C LEU A 122 7.87 -5.70 5.50
N THR A 123 7.20 -6.78 5.09
CA THR A 123 7.20 -7.30 3.73
C THR A 123 5.78 -7.21 3.18
N LEU A 124 5.58 -6.40 2.15
CA LEU A 124 4.33 -6.30 1.41
C LEU A 124 4.50 -6.95 0.05
N THR A 125 3.64 -7.91 -0.26
CA THR A 125 3.53 -8.55 -1.58
C THR A 125 2.16 -8.26 -2.16
N HIS A 126 2.10 -7.81 -3.42
CA HIS A 126 0.86 -7.67 -4.17
C HIS A 126 0.99 -8.46 -5.46
N GLU A 127 0.13 -9.44 -5.64
CA GLU A 127 0.20 -10.39 -6.76
C GLU A 127 -1.12 -10.54 -7.50
N ARG A 128 -1.07 -11.19 -8.66
CA ARG A 128 -2.20 -11.33 -9.60
C ARG A 128 -2.69 -9.99 -10.14
N LEU A 129 -1.76 -9.08 -10.41
CA LEU A 129 -2.06 -7.79 -11.01
C LEU A 129 -2.37 -7.96 -12.50
N PRO A 130 -3.52 -7.47 -13.01
CA PRO A 130 -4.05 -7.89 -14.31
C PRO A 130 -3.26 -7.36 -15.51
N THR A 131 -2.57 -6.24 -15.38
CA THR A 131 -1.83 -5.60 -16.48
C THR A 131 -0.55 -4.94 -15.97
N ARG A 132 0.37 -4.62 -16.91
CA ARG A 132 1.56 -3.82 -16.61
C ARG A 132 1.20 -2.45 -16.02
N ASP A 133 0.17 -1.79 -16.53
CA ASP A 133 -0.26 -0.47 -16.02
C ASP A 133 -0.73 -0.56 -14.57
N TRP A 134 -1.44 -1.63 -14.21
CA TRP A 134 -1.78 -1.92 -12.83
C TRP A 134 -0.54 -2.14 -11.97
N LEU A 135 0.41 -2.94 -12.47
CA LEU A 135 1.65 -3.20 -11.75
C LEU A 135 2.46 -1.92 -11.49
N LEU A 136 2.55 -1.02 -12.48
CA LEU A 136 3.21 0.28 -12.33
C LEU A 136 2.53 1.15 -11.28
N SER A 137 1.22 1.35 -11.42
CA SER A 137 0.43 2.19 -10.50
C SER A 137 0.44 1.65 -9.07
N VAL A 138 0.30 0.33 -8.92
CA VAL A 138 0.31 -0.34 -7.61
C VAL A 138 1.70 -0.27 -6.96
N SER A 139 2.77 -0.50 -7.73
CA SER A 139 4.14 -0.41 -7.22
C SER A 139 4.48 0.99 -6.71
N ALA A 140 4.17 2.03 -7.50
CA ALA A 140 4.38 3.41 -7.10
C ALA A 140 3.45 3.82 -5.95
N GLY A 141 2.20 3.38 -5.97
CA GLY A 141 1.22 3.62 -4.91
C GLY A 141 1.65 3.06 -3.57
N TRP A 142 1.97 1.77 -3.52
CA TRP A 142 2.46 1.14 -2.28
C TRP A 142 3.74 1.78 -1.78
N HIS A 143 4.70 2.08 -2.67
CA HIS A 143 5.94 2.76 -2.28
C HIS A 143 5.62 4.10 -1.60
N THR A 144 4.79 4.95 -2.23
CA THR A 144 4.39 6.24 -1.68
C THR A 144 3.68 6.11 -0.34
N HIS A 145 2.71 5.20 -0.24
CA HIS A 145 1.96 4.98 0.99
C HIS A 145 2.84 4.45 2.14
N LEU A 146 3.75 3.53 1.85
CA LEU A 146 4.68 2.99 2.85
C LEU A 146 5.71 4.04 3.32
N ASP A 147 6.11 4.97 2.46
CA ASP A 147 6.97 6.08 2.85
C ASP A 147 6.23 7.07 3.77
N ILE A 148 4.93 7.31 3.53
CA ILE A 148 4.06 8.07 4.44
C ILE A 148 3.96 7.36 5.79
N LEU A 149 3.69 6.05 5.79
CA LEU A 149 3.63 5.25 7.02
C LEU A 149 4.95 5.33 7.81
N ALA A 150 6.08 5.20 7.14
CA ALA A 150 7.39 5.28 7.77
C ALA A 150 7.62 6.65 8.43
N ALA A 151 7.29 7.75 7.75
CA ALA A 151 7.38 9.10 8.30
C ALA A 151 6.50 9.29 9.54
N LEU A 152 5.24 8.84 9.49
CA LEU A 152 4.31 8.91 10.63
C LEU A 152 4.82 8.14 11.84
N LEU A 153 5.43 6.98 11.63
CA LEU A 153 5.97 6.14 12.71
C LEU A 153 7.15 6.79 13.46
N VAL A 154 7.90 7.67 12.81
CA VAL A 154 8.99 8.46 13.45
C VAL A 154 8.56 9.88 13.84
N GLY A 155 7.30 10.27 13.58
CA GLY A 155 6.78 11.59 13.90
C GLY A 155 7.23 12.69 12.93
N GLU A 156 7.64 12.31 11.73
CA GLU A 156 7.99 13.23 10.65
C GLU A 156 6.76 13.62 9.82
N ILE A 157 6.84 14.77 9.15
CA ILE A 157 5.82 15.21 8.20
C ILE A 157 6.06 14.48 6.88
N PRO A 158 5.08 13.67 6.39
CA PRO A 158 5.22 12.98 5.11
C PRO A 158 5.39 13.95 3.94
N GLN A 159 6.09 13.51 2.91
CA GLN A 159 6.11 14.23 1.62
C GLN A 159 4.74 14.18 0.94
N SER A 160 4.48 15.15 0.05
CA SER A 160 3.24 15.18 -0.70
C SER A 160 3.04 13.93 -1.55
N PHE A 161 1.84 13.34 -1.46
CA PHE A 161 1.49 12.10 -2.14
C PHE A 161 1.72 12.19 -3.66
N TRP A 162 1.15 13.20 -4.35
CA TRP A 162 1.17 13.27 -5.81
C TRP A 162 2.56 13.51 -6.38
N ARG A 163 3.36 14.34 -5.74
CA ARG A 163 4.75 14.59 -6.17
C ARG A 163 5.58 13.32 -6.07
N THR A 164 5.46 12.61 -4.96
CA THR A 164 6.18 11.35 -4.73
C THR A 164 5.70 10.27 -5.70
N MET A 165 4.39 10.09 -5.82
CA MET A 165 3.75 9.08 -6.68
C MET A 165 4.17 9.26 -8.16
N THR A 166 4.12 10.49 -8.68
CA THR A 166 4.47 10.78 -10.09
C THR A 166 5.93 10.47 -10.39
N GLY A 167 6.83 10.84 -9.47
CA GLY A 167 8.26 10.52 -9.62
C GLY A 167 8.50 9.02 -9.61
N LEU A 168 7.88 8.32 -8.68
CA LEU A 168 8.01 6.86 -8.54
C LEU A 168 7.40 6.09 -9.72
N GLU A 169 6.25 6.52 -10.26
CA GLU A 169 5.70 5.90 -11.48
C GLU A 169 6.69 5.94 -12.63
N SER A 170 7.33 7.10 -12.86
CA SER A 170 8.37 7.23 -13.89
C SER A 170 9.58 6.33 -13.65
N ASP A 171 9.98 6.17 -12.38
CA ASP A 171 11.12 5.33 -12.04
C ASP A 171 10.80 3.83 -12.12
N TYR A 172 9.59 3.43 -11.74
CA TYR A 172 9.12 2.06 -11.93
C TYR A 172 8.92 1.71 -13.41
N ASP A 173 8.48 2.67 -14.25
CA ASP A 173 8.32 2.45 -15.69
C ASP A 173 9.65 2.08 -16.38
N LYS A 174 10.77 2.65 -15.91
CA LYS A 174 12.12 2.31 -16.38
C LYS A 174 12.64 0.96 -15.87
N ARG A 175 12.11 0.47 -14.74
CA ARG A 175 12.55 -0.75 -14.04
C ARG A 175 11.72 -1.97 -14.40
N ILE A 176 10.43 -1.78 -14.66
CA ILE A 176 9.51 -2.85 -15.01
C ILE A 176 9.52 -3.06 -16.51
N PRO A 177 9.91 -4.27 -17.00
CA PRO A 177 9.94 -4.56 -18.43
C PRO A 177 8.61 -4.31 -19.13
N SER A 178 8.65 -3.90 -20.39
CA SER A 178 7.47 -3.88 -21.26
C SER A 178 7.19 -5.29 -21.78
N TRP A 179 5.95 -5.73 -21.74
CA TRP A 179 5.48 -6.99 -22.33
C TRP A 179 4.10 -6.83 -22.95
#